data_be4a24f10332ea0c2b104d818c949b86
#
_entry.id   be4a24f10332ea0c2b104d818c949b86
#
_cell.length_a   1.000
_cell.length_b   1.000
_cell.length_c   1.000
_cell.angle_alpha   90.00
_cell.angle_beta   90.00
_cell.angle_gamma   90.00
#
_symmetry.space_group_name_H-M   'P 1'
#
loop_
_entity.id
_entity.type
_entity.pdbx_description
1 polymer ?
#
loop_
_entity_poly.entity_id
_entity_poly.type
_entity_poly.pdbx_seq_one_letter_code
_entity_poly.pdbx_strand_id
1 'polypeptide(L)' 'MDPVEKDVLARKNEIIAEMRAVFKANIKFTDWDVPEADDRLAAELIINIMQEAIDTLKTELKEGKYDAY' A
#
# COMPACT_ATOMS: atom_id res chain seq x y z
N MET A 1 17.10 -20.90 -4.39
CA MET A 1 16.05 -19.85 -4.44
C MET A 1 15.72 -19.55 -5.89
N ASP A 2 14.45 -19.47 -6.21
CA ASP A 2 13.99 -19.12 -7.54
C ASP A 2 14.50 -17.72 -7.93
N PRO A 3 15.02 -17.53 -9.16
CA PRO A 3 15.49 -16.21 -9.59
C PRO A 3 14.47 -15.08 -9.44
N VAL A 4 13.20 -15.37 -9.70
CA VAL A 4 12.13 -14.36 -9.55
C VAL A 4 11.96 -14.00 -8.09
N GLU A 5 11.94 -14.98 -7.20
CA GLU A 5 11.85 -14.76 -5.75
C GLU A 5 13.01 -13.91 -5.25
N LYS A 6 14.22 -14.23 -5.71
CA LYS A 6 15.43 -13.48 -5.35
C LYS A 6 15.33 -12.01 -5.78
N ASP A 7 14.90 -11.77 -7.01
CA ASP A 7 14.77 -10.41 -7.54
C ASP A 7 13.73 -9.59 -6.78
N VAL A 8 12.58 -10.20 -6.48
CA VAL A 8 11.52 -9.51 -5.74
C VAL A 8 11.97 -9.20 -4.31
N LEU A 9 12.59 -10.16 -3.65
CA LEU A 9 13.09 -9.95 -2.29
C LEU A 9 14.19 -8.88 -2.22
N ALA A 10 14.98 -8.75 -3.29
CA ALA A 10 15.98 -7.69 -3.37
C ALA A 10 15.34 -6.30 -3.39
N ARG A 11 14.09 -6.19 -3.84
CA ARG A 11 13.34 -4.94 -3.87
C ARG A 11 12.43 -4.74 -2.66
N LYS A 12 12.49 -5.63 -1.68
CA LYS A 12 11.61 -5.60 -0.52
C LYS A 12 11.57 -4.22 0.15
N ASN A 13 12.73 -3.67 0.44
CA ASN A 13 12.82 -2.38 1.14
C ASN A 13 12.27 -1.22 0.31
N GLU A 14 12.44 -1.28 -1.01
CA GLU A 14 11.87 -0.27 -1.91
C GLU A 14 10.34 -0.34 -1.91
N ILE A 15 9.80 -1.54 -1.98
CA ILE A 15 8.35 -1.74 -1.96
C ILE A 15 7.77 -1.22 -0.64
N ILE A 16 8.41 -1.54 0.47
CA ILE A 16 7.99 -1.04 1.78
C ILE A 16 8.05 0.49 1.84
N ALA A 17 9.12 1.08 1.32
CA ALA A 17 9.29 2.53 1.30
C ALA A 17 8.20 3.20 0.44
N GLU A 18 7.86 2.62 -0.69
CA GLU A 18 6.80 3.12 -1.56
C GLU A 18 5.43 3.08 -0.87
N MET A 19 5.14 2.00 -0.16
CA MET A 19 3.90 1.88 0.62
C MET A 19 3.84 2.92 1.73
N ARG A 20 4.95 3.15 2.42
CA ARG A 20 5.03 4.17 3.46
C ARG A 20 4.84 5.57 2.88
N ALA A 21 5.34 5.83 1.69
CA ALA A 21 5.17 7.11 1.01
C ALA A 21 3.70 7.39 0.71
N VAL A 22 2.97 6.38 0.25
CA VAL A 22 1.52 6.49 0.01
C VAL A 22 0.80 6.86 1.31
N PHE A 23 1.12 6.17 2.40
CA PHE A 23 0.53 6.43 3.70
C PHE A 23 0.80 7.87 4.16
N LYS A 24 2.06 8.29 4.10
CA LYS A 24 2.47 9.63 4.55
C LYS A 24 1.80 10.74 3.73
N ALA A 25 1.70 10.55 2.42
CA ALA A 25 1.06 11.52 1.55
C ALA A 25 -0.41 11.72 1.92
N ASN A 26 -1.12 10.65 2.24
CA ASN A 26 -2.53 10.71 2.58
C ASN A 26 -2.78 11.30 3.96
N ILE A 27 -1.93 11.02 4.93
CA ILE A 27 -1.98 11.66 6.24
C ILE A 27 -1.79 13.16 6.10
N LYS A 28 -0.86 13.57 5.27
CA LYS A 28 -0.56 14.99 5.05
C LYS A 28 -1.76 15.73 4.44
N PHE A 29 -2.46 15.12 3.51
CA PHE A 29 -3.67 15.66 2.92
C PHE A 29 -4.75 15.86 3.98
N THR A 30 -4.95 14.87 4.83
CA THR A 30 -5.97 14.93 5.87
C THR A 30 -5.68 16.07 6.85
N ASP A 31 -4.44 16.20 7.29
CA ASP A 31 -4.03 17.27 8.21
C ASP A 31 -4.25 18.66 7.61
N TRP A 32 -4.04 18.79 6.32
CA TRP A 32 -4.21 20.06 5.63
C TRP A 32 -5.68 20.44 5.49
N ASP A 33 -6.54 19.48 5.10
CA ASP A 33 -7.95 19.73 4.84
C ASP A 33 -8.75 19.89 6.13
N VAL A 34 -8.38 19.20 7.18
CA VAL A 34 -9.08 19.20 8.47
C VAL A 34 -8.06 19.35 9.61
N PRO A 35 -7.63 20.59 9.89
CA PRO A 35 -6.56 20.84 10.88
C PRO A 35 -6.82 20.28 12.27
N GLU A 36 -8.07 20.08 12.64
CA GLU A 36 -8.46 19.53 13.95
C GLU A 36 -8.76 18.03 13.88
N ALA A 37 -8.39 17.37 12.77
CA ALA A 37 -8.66 15.95 12.60
C ALA A 37 -7.94 15.11 13.66
N ASP A 38 -8.61 14.02 14.04
CA ASP A 38 -7.98 12.99 14.85
C ASP A 38 -7.00 12.22 13.98
N ASP A 39 -5.72 12.50 14.12
CA ASP A 39 -4.66 11.91 13.31
C ASP A 39 -4.61 10.40 13.43
N ARG A 40 -4.89 9.87 14.60
CA ARG A 40 -4.90 8.43 14.82
C ARG A 40 -6.05 7.75 14.06
N LEU A 41 -7.22 8.33 14.10
CA LEU A 41 -8.36 7.81 13.36
C LEU A 41 -8.11 7.88 11.86
N ALA A 42 -7.57 9.00 11.39
CA ALA A 42 -7.21 9.16 9.97
C ALA A 42 -6.20 8.11 9.54
N ALA A 43 -5.17 7.87 10.36
CA ALA A 43 -4.16 6.86 10.07
C ALA A 43 -4.77 5.46 9.97
N GLU A 44 -5.64 5.10 10.91
CA GLU A 44 -6.30 3.79 10.89
C GLU A 44 -7.15 3.60 9.65
N LEU A 45 -7.92 4.62 9.27
CA LEU A 45 -8.77 4.56 8.09
C LEU A 45 -7.94 4.42 6.81
N ILE A 46 -6.85 5.15 6.71
CA ILE A 46 -5.96 5.07 5.54
C ILE A 46 -5.33 3.68 5.44
N ILE A 47 -4.84 3.15 6.55
CA ILE A 47 -4.25 1.81 6.56
C ILE A 47 -5.28 0.75 6.17
N ASN A 48 -6.52 0.88 6.65
CA ASN A 48 -7.58 -0.06 6.29
C ASN A 48 -7.90 -0.01 4.79
N ILE A 49 -7.89 1.16 4.20
CA ILE A 49 -8.08 1.32 2.75
C ILE A 49 -6.91 0.70 1.98
N MET A 50 -5.68 0.89 2.46
CA MET A 50 -4.50 0.28 1.85
C MET A 50 -4.58 -1.25 1.91
N GLN A 51 -5.04 -1.78 3.03
CA GLN A 51 -5.23 -3.23 3.18
C GLN A 51 -6.30 -3.74 2.23
N GLU A 52 -7.40 -3.01 2.08
CA GLU A 52 -8.46 -3.35 1.14
C GLU A 52 -7.91 -3.40 -0.30
N ALA A 53 -7.06 -2.45 -0.67
CA ALA A 53 -6.42 -2.44 -1.98
C ALA A 53 -5.55 -3.68 -2.20
N ILE A 54 -4.79 -4.07 -1.18
CA ILE A 54 -3.96 -5.28 -1.24
C ILE A 54 -4.83 -6.53 -1.41
N ASP A 55 -5.92 -6.61 -0.66
CA ASP A 55 -6.84 -7.75 -0.77
C ASP A 55 -7.46 -7.83 -2.16
N THR A 56 -7.80 -6.69 -2.74
CA THR A 56 -8.31 -6.62 -4.11
C THR A 56 -7.27 -7.11 -5.12
N LEU A 57 -6.01 -6.69 -4.95
CA LEU A 57 -4.92 -7.16 -5.80
C LEU A 57 -4.74 -8.68 -5.72
N LYS A 58 -4.86 -9.25 -4.53
CA LYS A 58 -4.80 -10.70 -4.36
C LYS A 58 -5.89 -11.43 -5.13
N THR A 59 -7.11 -10.90 -5.06
CA THR A 59 -8.25 -11.46 -5.79
C THR A 59 -8.02 -11.36 -7.29
N GLU A 60 -7.59 -10.21 -7.78
CA GLU A 60 -7.30 -9.99 -9.19
C GLU A 60 -6.21 -10.91 -9.69
N LEU A 61 -5.19 -11.14 -8.86
CA LEU A 61 -4.12 -12.08 -9.20
C LEU A 61 -4.67 -13.50 -9.39
N LYS A 62 -5.55 -13.95 -8.50
CA LYS A 62 -6.20 -15.26 -8.61
C LYS A 62 -7.07 -15.37 -9.85
N GLU A 63 -7.68 -14.28 -10.26
CA GLU A 63 -8.52 -14.23 -11.46
C GLU A 63 -7.71 -14.15 -12.76
N GLY A 64 -6.39 -14.06 -12.68
CA GLY A 64 -5.51 -14.02 -13.82
C GLY A 64 -5.42 -12.67 -14.52
N LYS A 65 -5.86 -11.59 -13.88
CA LYS A 65 -5.82 -10.25 -14.48
C LYS A 65 -4.41 -9.77 -14.79
N TYR A 66 -3.40 -10.30 -14.11
CA TYR A 66 -2.01 -9.89 -14.29
C TYR A 66 -1.16 -10.92 -15.01
N ASP A 67 -1.76 -11.96 -15.58
CA ASP A 67 -1.01 -13.04 -16.24
C ASP A 67 -0.25 -12.57 -17.48
N ALA A 68 -0.67 -11.48 -18.09
CA ALA A 68 -0.06 -10.93 -19.29
C ALA A 68 0.89 -9.75 -19.02
N TYR A 69 1.12 -9.44 -17.79
CA TYR A 69 2.02 -8.34 -17.41
C TYR A 69 3.47 -8.71 -17.61
#